data_61f4f0036a9865e8061a4d593429f11f
#
_entry.id   61f4f0036a9865e8061a4d593429f11f
#
_cell.length_a   1.000
_cell.length_b   1.000
_cell.length_c   1.000
_cell.angle_alpha   90.00
_cell.angle_beta   90.00
_cell.angle_gamma   90.00
#
_symmetry.space_group_name_H-M   'P 1'
#
loop_
_entity.id
_entity.type
_entity.pdbx_description
1 polymer ?
#
loop_
_entity_poly.entity_id
_entity_poly.type
_entity_poly.pdbx_seq_one_letter_code
_entity_poly.pdbx_strand_id
1 'polypeptide(L)'
;NIQYFTPAGNNLFVGDCIPFYKDGVFYLYWLLDEGHHSALNGLGGHQWCVSTSSDLKSWRHHPIAIGIDENWEKSICTGSVTFDGKQYYAFYATRLITQDDQINEQLSYAVSKDGLTFKKQKPNPFYTSAPGYSKRHFRDPKVIIDKEGVFHLFVSSETDNYVISEGRGCLVHLTSKDLKNWQVQEPLISGMRDVPECPDYFQWNGWYYLVYGQGGDTYYVKSRNPYGPWEYPESQALLEQWVNVAKTAEFKDNRRIVAGWVPSKRENKDCL
;
A
#
# COMPACT_ATOMS: atom_id res chain seq x y z
N ASN A 1 -5.17 -21.78 -16.04
CA ASN A 1 -6.42 -21.07 -15.77
C ASN A 1 -6.07 -19.71 -15.22
N ILE A 2 -6.42 -18.65 -15.92
CA ILE A 2 -6.34 -17.28 -15.43
C ILE A 2 -7.45 -17.14 -14.39
N GLN A 3 -7.09 -16.65 -13.22
CA GLN A 3 -8.04 -16.41 -12.15
C GLN A 3 -8.19 -14.91 -11.93
N TYR A 4 -9.34 -14.42 -12.34
CA TYR A 4 -9.80 -13.11 -11.97
C TYR A 4 -11.01 -13.28 -11.08
N PHE A 5 -11.10 -12.50 -10.02
CA PHE A 5 -12.32 -12.45 -9.24
C PHE A 5 -12.78 -11.01 -9.04
N THR A 6 -14.08 -10.85 -9.00
CA THR A 6 -14.74 -9.58 -8.73
C THR A 6 -15.66 -9.74 -7.54
N PRO A 7 -15.95 -8.71 -6.78
CA PRO A 7 -16.96 -8.76 -5.75
C PRO A 7 -18.32 -9.16 -6.32
N ALA A 8 -19.09 -9.94 -5.57
CA ALA A 8 -20.46 -10.25 -5.92
C ALA A 8 -21.36 -9.07 -5.59
N GLY A 9 -22.14 -8.61 -6.55
CA GLY A 9 -23.06 -7.50 -6.38
C GLY A 9 -22.94 -6.44 -7.47
N ASN A 10 -23.88 -5.49 -7.45
CA ASN A 10 -23.85 -4.34 -8.33
C ASN A 10 -23.11 -3.20 -7.64
N ASN A 11 -22.39 -2.40 -8.42
CA ASN A 11 -21.64 -1.24 -7.91
C ASN A 11 -20.53 -1.58 -6.89
N LEU A 12 -19.99 -2.79 -6.95
CA LEU A 12 -18.85 -3.21 -6.14
C LEU A 12 -17.65 -3.45 -7.05
N PHE A 13 -16.55 -2.80 -6.72
CA PHE A 13 -15.30 -2.82 -7.49
C PHE A 13 -14.14 -3.24 -6.61
N VAL A 14 -13.05 -3.57 -7.22
CA VAL A 14 -11.78 -3.83 -6.54
C VAL A 14 -10.82 -2.68 -6.79
N GLY A 15 -9.98 -2.41 -5.82
CA GLY A 15 -8.84 -1.50 -5.94
C GLY A 15 -7.55 -2.20 -5.57
N ASP A 16 -6.62 -1.44 -5.05
CA ASP A 16 -5.25 -1.85 -4.78
C ASP A 16 -5.14 -3.15 -4.02
N CYS A 17 -4.20 -3.99 -4.48
CA CYS A 17 -3.86 -5.26 -3.86
C CYS A 17 -2.73 -5.09 -2.85
N ILE A 18 -2.82 -5.82 -1.75
CA ILE A 18 -1.83 -5.84 -0.68
C ILE A 18 -1.49 -7.30 -0.38
N PRO A 19 -0.59 -7.92 -1.14
CA PRO A 19 -0.21 -9.31 -0.93
C PRO A 19 0.71 -9.46 0.30
N PHE A 20 0.52 -10.54 1.04
CA PHE A 20 1.35 -10.93 2.18
C PHE A 20 1.40 -12.46 2.28
N TYR A 21 2.54 -13.01 2.64
CA TYR A 21 2.70 -14.46 2.79
C TYR A 21 3.24 -14.81 4.17
N LYS A 22 2.64 -15.79 4.81
CA LYS A 22 3.11 -16.32 6.08
C LYS A 22 2.66 -17.76 6.30
N ASP A 23 3.59 -18.59 6.77
CA ASP A 23 3.33 -19.97 7.23
C ASP A 23 2.52 -20.81 6.24
N GLY A 24 2.86 -20.71 4.94
CA GLY A 24 2.20 -21.46 3.89
C GLY A 24 0.90 -20.87 3.36
N VAL A 25 0.45 -19.77 3.92
CA VAL A 25 -0.77 -19.05 3.51
C VAL A 25 -0.40 -17.76 2.81
N PHE A 26 -0.96 -17.58 1.62
CA PHE A 26 -0.91 -16.32 0.88
C PHE A 26 -2.17 -15.53 1.21
N TYR A 27 -2.00 -14.35 1.79
CA TYR A 27 -3.05 -13.39 2.06
C TYR A 27 -3.04 -12.35 0.95
N LEU A 28 -4.13 -12.23 0.24
CA LEU A 28 -4.36 -11.14 -0.69
C LEU A 28 -5.40 -10.21 -0.07
N TYR A 29 -4.91 -9.13 0.56
CA TYR A 29 -5.80 -8.04 0.93
C TYR A 29 -6.04 -7.20 -0.32
N TRP A 30 -7.22 -6.62 -0.41
CA TRP A 30 -7.62 -5.80 -1.55
C TRP A 30 -8.66 -4.77 -1.12
N LEU A 31 -8.68 -3.65 -1.81
CA LEU A 31 -9.64 -2.60 -1.54
C LEU A 31 -10.98 -2.96 -2.18
N LEU A 32 -12.03 -3.02 -1.37
CA LEU A 32 -13.40 -3.00 -1.83
C LEU A 32 -13.80 -1.55 -2.03
N ASP A 33 -14.21 -1.21 -3.24
CA ASP A 33 -14.69 0.11 -3.62
C ASP A 33 -16.19 0.04 -3.92
N GLU A 34 -16.99 0.60 -3.05
CA GLU A 34 -18.43 0.69 -3.25
C GLU A 34 -18.75 1.96 -4.05
N GLY A 35 -19.38 1.79 -5.20
CA GLY A 35 -19.80 2.89 -6.05
C GLY A 35 -18.71 3.46 -6.97
N HIS A 36 -17.57 2.81 -7.12
CA HIS A 36 -16.49 3.16 -8.05
C HIS A 36 -16.10 4.65 -7.98
N HIS A 37 -15.61 5.07 -6.84
CA HIS A 37 -15.26 6.46 -6.56
C HIS A 37 -16.43 7.47 -6.67
N SER A 38 -17.63 7.03 -6.96
CA SER A 38 -18.81 7.91 -6.95
C SER A 38 -19.29 8.26 -5.54
N ALA A 39 -18.97 7.39 -4.58
CA ALA A 39 -19.13 7.75 -3.18
C ALA A 39 -18.23 8.94 -2.84
N LEU A 40 -18.73 9.86 -1.98
CA LEU A 40 -17.97 11.03 -1.53
C LEU A 40 -17.41 11.89 -2.69
N ASN A 41 -18.20 12.13 -3.74
CA ASN A 41 -17.80 12.94 -4.88
C ASN A 41 -16.53 12.45 -5.60
N GLY A 42 -16.42 11.14 -5.78
CA GLY A 42 -15.27 10.53 -6.46
C GLY A 42 -14.07 10.21 -5.58
N LEU A 43 -14.19 10.35 -4.27
CA LEU A 43 -13.10 10.07 -3.33
C LEU A 43 -13.04 8.61 -2.90
N GLY A 44 -14.07 7.82 -3.23
CA GLY A 44 -14.19 6.42 -2.88
C GLY A 44 -14.47 6.19 -1.38
N GLY A 45 -15.09 5.09 -1.07
CA GLY A 45 -15.31 4.60 0.29
C GLY A 45 -14.61 3.27 0.50
N HIS A 46 -13.29 3.20 0.24
CA HIS A 46 -12.54 1.95 0.28
C HIS A 46 -12.54 1.32 1.67
N GLN A 47 -12.62 0.01 1.69
CA GLN A 47 -12.43 -0.83 2.87
C GLN A 47 -11.54 -2.02 2.48
N TRP A 48 -10.81 -2.59 3.44
CA TRP A 48 -9.98 -3.76 3.18
C TRP A 48 -10.79 -5.05 3.30
N CYS A 49 -10.78 -5.84 2.24
CA CYS A 49 -11.16 -7.25 2.26
C CYS A 49 -9.91 -8.13 2.25
N VAL A 50 -10.08 -9.42 2.53
CA VAL A 50 -8.99 -10.39 2.45
C VAL A 50 -9.45 -11.70 1.84
N SER A 51 -8.61 -12.24 0.98
CA SER A 51 -8.76 -13.57 0.40
C SER A 51 -7.49 -14.37 0.67
N THR A 52 -7.62 -15.65 1.00
CA THR A 52 -6.48 -16.50 1.35
C THR A 52 -6.38 -17.71 0.44
N SER A 53 -5.14 -18.14 0.18
CA SER A 53 -4.84 -19.34 -0.59
C SER A 53 -3.55 -20.00 -0.11
N SER A 54 -3.47 -21.32 -0.19
CA SER A 54 -2.23 -22.07 0.05
C SER A 54 -1.53 -22.52 -1.24
N ASP A 55 -2.20 -22.40 -2.39
CA ASP A 55 -1.75 -22.92 -3.68
C ASP A 55 -1.87 -21.92 -4.83
N LEU A 56 -2.42 -20.72 -4.58
CA LEU A 56 -2.74 -19.67 -5.54
C LEU A 56 -3.78 -20.09 -6.61
N LYS A 57 -4.48 -21.19 -6.39
CA LYS A 57 -5.51 -21.71 -7.30
C LYS A 57 -6.87 -21.72 -6.64
N SER A 58 -6.89 -22.14 -5.39
CA SER A 58 -8.11 -22.24 -4.58
C SER A 58 -8.11 -21.10 -3.56
N TRP A 59 -9.14 -20.28 -3.58
CA TRP A 59 -9.23 -19.09 -2.75
C TRP A 59 -10.41 -19.17 -1.78
N ARG A 60 -10.16 -18.76 -0.55
CA ARG A 60 -11.18 -18.51 0.45
C ARG A 60 -11.33 -17.01 0.65
N HIS A 61 -12.52 -16.49 0.41
CA HIS A 61 -12.86 -15.09 0.65
C HIS A 61 -13.41 -14.92 2.06
N HIS A 62 -12.97 -13.86 2.72
CA HIS A 62 -13.32 -13.54 4.11
C HIS A 62 -14.11 -12.23 4.17
N PRO A 63 -14.79 -11.94 5.29
CA PRO A 63 -15.40 -10.63 5.51
C PRO A 63 -14.40 -9.47 5.48
N ILE A 64 -14.93 -8.25 5.59
CA ILE A 64 -14.11 -7.03 5.68
C ILE A 64 -13.10 -7.17 6.82
N ALA A 65 -11.82 -6.98 6.51
CA ALA A 65 -10.72 -7.06 7.46
C ALA A 65 -10.51 -5.75 8.22
N ILE A 66 -10.65 -4.60 7.52
CA ILE A 66 -10.58 -3.25 8.08
C ILE A 66 -11.67 -2.42 7.42
N GLY A 67 -12.69 -2.06 8.17
CA GLY A 67 -13.82 -1.29 7.69
C GLY A 67 -13.78 0.18 8.10
N ILE A 68 -14.66 1.00 7.51
CA ILE A 68 -14.95 2.35 7.97
C ILE A 68 -15.87 2.23 9.19
N ASP A 69 -15.43 2.70 10.35
CA ASP A 69 -16.19 2.64 11.59
C ASP A 69 -16.21 3.98 12.37
N GLU A 70 -15.50 5.00 11.89
CA GLU A 70 -15.51 6.34 12.43
C GLU A 70 -15.97 7.35 11.38
N ASN A 71 -16.77 8.34 11.78
CA ASN A 71 -17.39 9.31 10.85
C ASN A 71 -16.40 10.16 10.05
N TRP A 72 -15.21 10.36 10.56
CA TRP A 72 -14.16 11.13 9.89
C TRP A 72 -13.41 10.31 8.81
N GLU A 73 -13.44 8.99 8.91
CA GLU A 73 -12.81 8.10 7.93
C GLU A 73 -13.62 8.11 6.64
N LYS A 74 -13.10 8.77 5.62
CA LYS A 74 -13.79 8.83 4.33
C LYS A 74 -13.37 7.71 3.39
N SER A 75 -12.19 7.12 3.60
CA SER A 75 -11.70 5.95 2.89
C SER A 75 -10.57 5.30 3.69
N ILE A 76 -10.59 3.98 3.82
CA ILE A 76 -9.48 3.18 4.28
C ILE A 76 -8.67 2.80 3.05
N CYS A 77 -7.65 3.61 2.74
CA CYS A 77 -6.85 3.46 1.53
C CYS A 77 -5.81 2.34 1.67
N THR A 78 -4.97 2.20 0.66
CA THR A 78 -3.97 1.13 0.61
C THR A 78 -2.85 1.29 1.65
N GLY A 79 -2.06 0.25 1.75
CA GLY A 79 -0.94 0.17 2.67
C GLY A 79 -0.19 -1.15 2.55
N SER A 80 0.24 -1.70 3.68
CA SER A 80 0.95 -2.97 3.71
C SER A 80 0.79 -3.69 5.05
N VAL A 81 1.10 -4.98 5.06
CA VAL A 81 1.02 -5.84 6.24
C VAL A 81 2.41 -6.35 6.58
N THR A 82 2.70 -6.49 7.88
CA THR A 82 3.88 -7.16 8.42
C THR A 82 3.53 -8.00 9.65
N PHE A 83 4.46 -8.83 10.10
CA PHE A 83 4.29 -9.69 11.27
C PHE A 83 5.55 -9.62 12.14
N ASP A 84 5.39 -9.37 13.43
CA ASP A 84 6.50 -9.17 14.38
C ASP A 84 6.92 -10.45 15.15
N GLY A 85 6.40 -11.60 14.74
CA GLY A 85 6.55 -12.86 15.46
C GLY A 85 5.42 -13.16 16.46
N LYS A 86 4.54 -12.19 16.72
CA LYS A 86 3.43 -12.32 17.68
C LYS A 86 2.07 -11.96 17.12
N GLN A 87 2.04 -10.95 16.26
CA GLN A 87 0.81 -10.45 15.64
C GLN A 87 1.07 -9.75 14.30
N TYR A 88 0.03 -9.63 13.53
CA TYR A 88 0.02 -8.89 12.26
C TYR A 88 -0.22 -7.41 12.52
N TYR A 89 0.43 -6.57 11.73
CA TYR A 89 0.22 -5.13 11.67
C TYR A 89 -0.14 -4.74 10.26
N ALA A 90 -1.27 -4.08 10.09
CA ALA A 90 -1.64 -3.42 8.86
C ALA A 90 -1.44 -1.92 9.04
N PHE A 91 -0.56 -1.33 8.22
CA PHE A 91 -0.40 0.12 8.13
C PHE A 91 -1.05 0.59 6.84
N TYR A 92 -1.84 1.64 6.90
CA TYR A 92 -2.62 2.14 5.78
C TYR A 92 -2.81 3.65 5.86
N ALA A 93 -3.17 4.26 4.72
CA ALA A 93 -3.61 5.63 4.72
C ALA A 93 -5.11 5.70 5.00
N THR A 94 -5.53 6.70 5.75
CA THR A 94 -6.94 7.06 5.93
C THR A 94 -7.17 8.44 5.34
N ARG A 95 -8.17 8.55 4.48
CA ARG A 95 -8.53 9.81 3.84
C ARG A 95 -9.48 10.59 4.73
N LEU A 96 -9.16 11.86 4.94
CA LEU A 96 -9.96 12.85 5.64
C LEU A 96 -10.34 13.96 4.66
N ILE A 97 -11.57 14.45 4.76
CA ILE A 97 -12.02 15.67 4.09
C ILE A 97 -12.14 16.74 5.16
N THR A 98 -11.45 17.86 4.99
CA THR A 98 -11.47 18.99 5.91
C THR A 98 -12.75 19.82 5.72
N GLN A 99 -12.99 20.80 6.61
CA GLN A 99 -14.17 21.66 6.54
C GLN A 99 -14.22 22.55 5.29
N ASP A 100 -13.06 22.82 4.70
CA ASP A 100 -12.90 23.56 3.43
C ASP A 100 -12.76 22.63 2.21
N ASP A 101 -13.30 21.41 2.32
CA ASP A 101 -13.32 20.38 1.28
C ASP A 101 -11.94 19.96 0.74
N GLN A 102 -10.88 20.17 1.53
CA GLN A 102 -9.56 19.70 1.17
C GLN A 102 -9.37 18.23 1.59
N ILE A 103 -8.66 17.48 0.76
CA ILE A 103 -8.30 16.10 1.05
C ILE A 103 -6.95 16.08 1.77
N ASN A 104 -6.92 15.43 2.92
CA ASN A 104 -5.69 15.04 3.60
C ASN A 104 -5.62 13.52 3.70
N GLU A 105 -4.44 12.98 3.51
CA GLU A 105 -4.15 11.57 3.71
C GLU A 105 -3.25 11.43 4.93
N GLN A 106 -3.62 10.52 5.83
CA GLN A 106 -2.99 10.37 7.14
C GLN A 106 -2.77 8.88 7.41
N LEU A 107 -1.81 8.57 8.27
CA LEU A 107 -1.46 7.19 8.53
C LEU A 107 -2.22 6.64 9.74
N SER A 108 -2.80 5.48 9.54
CA SER A 108 -3.46 4.67 10.56
C SER A 108 -2.86 3.28 10.60
N TYR A 109 -3.05 2.55 11.69
CA TYR A 109 -2.69 1.13 11.74
C TYR A 109 -3.67 0.32 12.59
N ALA A 110 -3.72 -0.96 12.28
CA ALA A 110 -4.51 -1.94 12.98
C ALA A 110 -3.70 -3.21 13.23
N VAL A 111 -4.08 -3.98 14.24
CA VAL A 111 -3.40 -5.24 14.61
C VAL A 111 -4.35 -6.41 14.54
N SER A 112 -3.81 -7.60 14.26
CA SER A 112 -4.55 -8.84 14.18
C SER A 112 -3.76 -10.02 14.75
N LYS A 113 -4.46 -11.04 15.25
CA LYS A 113 -3.87 -12.31 15.67
C LYS A 113 -3.87 -13.36 14.56
N ASP A 114 -4.77 -13.24 13.62
CA ASP A 114 -5.02 -14.22 12.55
C ASP A 114 -4.76 -13.69 11.13
N GLY A 115 -4.53 -12.37 10.99
CA GLY A 115 -4.39 -11.72 9.69
C GLY A 115 -5.72 -11.56 8.94
N LEU A 116 -6.86 -11.88 9.55
CA LEU A 116 -8.17 -11.84 8.90
C LEU A 116 -9.05 -10.72 9.45
N THR A 117 -9.01 -10.49 10.75
CA THR A 117 -9.76 -9.44 11.42
C THR A 117 -8.80 -8.53 12.18
N PHE A 118 -8.85 -7.26 11.88
CA PHE A 118 -7.94 -6.26 12.45
C PHE A 118 -8.68 -5.33 13.41
N LYS A 119 -7.99 -4.97 14.49
CA LYS A 119 -8.44 -3.97 15.46
C LYS A 119 -7.61 -2.70 15.30
N LYS A 120 -8.27 -1.60 14.94
CA LYS A 120 -7.64 -0.28 14.83
C LYS A 120 -7.02 0.14 16.14
N GLN A 121 -5.89 0.80 16.06
CA GLN A 121 -5.13 1.28 17.21
C GLN A 121 -5.33 2.78 17.40
N LYS A 122 -5.16 3.23 18.64
CA LYS A 122 -5.26 4.65 19.00
C LYS A 122 -3.86 5.21 19.33
N PRO A 123 -3.59 6.48 19.00
CA PRO A 123 -4.48 7.40 18.31
C PRO A 123 -4.75 6.98 16.85
N ASN A 124 -5.92 7.35 16.33
CA ASN A 124 -6.31 7.09 14.96
C ASN A 124 -6.77 8.41 14.30
N PRO A 125 -5.99 8.98 13.36
CA PRO A 125 -4.71 8.51 12.84
C PRO A 125 -3.58 8.63 13.88
N PHE A 126 -2.50 7.86 13.69
CA PHE A 126 -1.33 7.95 14.57
C PHE A 126 -0.27 8.94 14.05
N TYR A 127 -0.30 9.26 12.75
CA TYR A 127 0.64 10.18 12.13
C TYR A 127 -0.03 10.94 10.99
N THR A 128 0.05 12.26 11.01
CA THR A 128 -0.71 13.10 10.08
C THR A 128 0.11 13.61 8.90
N SER A 129 1.35 13.99 9.13
CA SER A 129 2.31 14.42 8.11
C SER A 129 3.68 14.63 8.70
N ALA A 130 4.73 14.62 7.89
CA ALA A 130 6.08 15.00 8.27
C ALA A 130 6.38 16.45 7.84
N PRO A 131 7.16 17.22 8.62
CA PRO A 131 7.60 18.55 8.22
C PRO A 131 8.35 18.53 6.88
N GLY A 132 8.04 19.46 5.98
CA GLY A 132 8.64 19.55 4.64
C GLY A 132 8.03 18.62 3.60
N TYR A 133 6.92 17.96 3.94
CA TYR A 133 6.21 17.05 3.03
C TYR A 133 4.71 17.39 2.94
N SER A 134 4.11 17.06 1.82
CA SER A 134 2.71 17.32 1.50
C SER A 134 1.75 16.63 2.48
N LYS A 135 0.75 17.36 2.97
CA LYS A 135 -0.36 16.78 3.73
C LYS A 135 -1.40 16.11 2.84
N ARG A 136 -1.52 16.56 1.60
CA ARG A 136 -2.43 16.01 0.61
C ARG A 136 -1.98 14.64 0.12
N HIS A 137 -0.67 14.46 -0.04
CA HIS A 137 -0.04 13.24 -0.51
C HIS A 137 0.83 12.67 0.61
N PHE A 138 0.22 11.93 1.53
CA PHE A 138 0.92 11.25 2.62
C PHE A 138 0.26 9.89 2.85
N ARG A 139 0.56 8.94 1.92
CA ARG A 139 -0.22 7.71 1.76
C ARG A 139 0.62 6.47 1.45
N ASP A 140 -0.06 5.35 1.27
CA ASP A 140 0.46 4.07 0.79
C ASP A 140 1.66 3.56 1.59
N PRO A 141 1.59 3.50 2.94
CA PRO A 141 2.75 3.14 3.73
C PRO A 141 3.18 1.69 3.47
N LYS A 142 4.45 1.50 3.11
CA LYS A 142 5.11 0.20 3.12
C LYS A 142 5.83 0.02 4.44
N VAL A 143 5.45 -0.99 5.20
CA VAL A 143 6.07 -1.34 6.47
C VAL A 143 7.06 -2.49 6.31
N ILE A 144 8.19 -2.38 6.98
CA ILE A 144 9.11 -3.48 7.29
C ILE A 144 9.51 -3.41 8.77
N ILE A 145 9.92 -4.53 9.33
CA ILE A 145 10.55 -4.60 10.65
C ILE A 145 11.97 -5.13 10.45
N ASP A 146 12.95 -4.40 10.94
CA ASP A 146 14.35 -4.81 10.85
C ASP A 146 14.71 -5.87 11.93
N LYS A 147 15.96 -6.31 11.92
CA LYS A 147 16.46 -7.34 12.84
C LYS A 147 16.50 -6.87 14.30
N GLU A 148 16.56 -5.58 14.53
CA GLU A 148 16.54 -4.92 15.84
C GLU A 148 15.11 -4.67 16.33
N GLY A 149 14.08 -5.02 15.53
CA GLY A 149 12.68 -4.82 15.85
C GLY A 149 12.19 -3.39 15.62
N VAL A 150 12.94 -2.59 14.85
CA VAL A 150 12.53 -1.23 14.47
C VAL A 150 11.54 -1.32 13.32
N PHE A 151 10.44 -0.62 13.45
CA PHE A 151 9.48 -0.43 12.36
C PHE A 151 9.96 0.67 11.44
N HIS A 152 10.02 0.40 10.16
CA HIS A 152 10.29 1.34 9.09
C HIS A 152 9.04 1.49 8.24
N LEU A 153 8.63 2.73 7.97
CA LEU A 153 7.57 3.05 7.03
C LEU A 153 8.15 3.86 5.87
N PHE A 154 7.85 3.43 4.66
CA PHE A 154 8.12 4.18 3.44
C PHE A 154 6.80 4.69 2.92
N VAL A 155 6.63 6.01 2.90
CA VAL A 155 5.34 6.68 2.67
C VAL A 155 5.41 7.51 1.41
N SER A 156 4.48 7.30 0.51
CA SER A 156 4.34 8.07 -0.73
C SER A 156 3.99 9.52 -0.42
N SER A 157 4.80 10.44 -0.92
CA SER A 157 4.61 11.87 -0.71
C SER A 157 5.31 12.70 -1.80
N GLU A 158 5.20 13.99 -1.66
CA GLU A 158 6.03 14.98 -2.35
C GLU A 158 6.66 15.93 -1.34
N THR A 159 7.86 16.39 -1.65
CA THR A 159 8.59 17.36 -0.81
C THR A 159 8.13 18.78 -1.10
N ASP A 160 8.08 19.61 -0.06
CA ASP A 160 7.90 21.06 -0.17
C ASP A 160 9.24 21.77 -0.48
N ASN A 161 10.36 21.10 -0.25
CA ASN A 161 11.70 21.61 -0.54
C ASN A 161 12.20 21.08 -1.89
N TYR A 162 11.97 21.83 -2.96
CA TYR A 162 12.34 21.46 -4.32
C TYR A 162 12.89 22.67 -5.09
N VAL A 163 13.79 22.38 -6.03
CA VAL A 163 14.41 23.40 -6.89
C VAL A 163 13.64 23.56 -8.22
N ILE A 164 13.09 22.44 -8.70
CA ILE A 164 12.28 22.41 -9.92
C ILE A 164 10.91 21.79 -9.61
N SER A 165 9.87 22.27 -10.24
CA SER A 165 8.49 21.83 -10.01
C SER A 165 8.25 20.35 -10.34
N GLU A 166 8.99 19.84 -11.32
CA GLU A 166 9.05 18.41 -11.63
C GLU A 166 10.09 17.74 -10.72
N GLY A 167 9.80 16.54 -10.25
CA GLY A 167 10.72 15.82 -9.37
C GLY A 167 10.51 16.08 -7.86
N ARG A 168 9.29 16.40 -7.46
CA ARG A 168 8.90 16.54 -6.06
C ARG A 168 8.57 15.20 -5.39
N GLY A 169 8.24 14.18 -6.18
CA GLY A 169 7.85 12.87 -5.68
C GLY A 169 8.95 12.20 -4.87
N CYS A 170 8.57 11.56 -3.76
CA CYS A 170 9.51 10.89 -2.86
C CYS A 170 8.81 9.80 -2.04
N LEU A 171 9.62 8.97 -1.40
CA LEU A 171 9.20 8.09 -0.32
C LEU A 171 9.80 8.57 0.99
N VAL A 172 8.96 9.16 1.83
CA VAL A 172 9.33 9.56 3.19
C VAL A 172 9.65 8.32 4.00
N HIS A 173 10.75 8.37 4.77
CA HIS A 173 11.15 7.27 5.62
C HIS A 173 10.91 7.64 7.09
N LEU A 174 10.05 6.89 7.75
CA LEU A 174 9.77 7.01 9.17
C LEU A 174 10.25 5.77 9.91
N THR A 175 10.77 5.96 11.12
CA THR A 175 11.20 4.84 11.98
C THR A 175 10.61 4.95 13.37
N SER A 176 10.30 3.81 14.00
CA SER A 176 9.85 3.73 15.40
C SER A 176 10.20 2.39 16.03
N LYS A 177 10.55 2.41 17.31
CA LYS A 177 10.75 1.20 18.14
C LYS A 177 9.53 0.85 18.98
N ASP A 178 8.60 1.78 19.15
CA ASP A 178 7.49 1.65 20.11
C ASP A 178 6.12 1.97 19.50
N LEU A 179 6.06 2.29 18.20
CA LEU A 179 4.86 2.69 17.45
C LEU A 179 4.21 4.01 17.95
N LYS A 180 4.85 4.69 18.89
CA LYS A 180 4.38 5.96 19.47
C LYS A 180 5.25 7.13 19.04
N ASN A 181 6.56 6.93 19.09
CA ASN A 181 7.56 7.94 18.77
C ASN A 181 8.13 7.61 17.39
N TRP A 182 7.80 8.44 16.40
CA TRP A 182 8.27 8.30 15.02
C TRP A 182 9.30 9.36 14.70
N GLN A 183 10.39 8.91 14.08
CA GLN A 183 11.48 9.78 13.62
C GLN A 183 11.50 9.83 12.10
N VAL A 184 11.64 11.02 11.55
CA VAL A 184 11.84 11.23 10.12
C VAL A 184 13.31 10.98 9.80
N GLN A 185 13.56 10.12 8.84
CA GLN A 185 14.88 9.80 8.30
C GLN A 185 15.04 10.44 6.91
N GLU A 186 16.24 10.32 6.31
CA GLU A 186 16.43 10.64 4.91
C GLU A 186 15.44 9.82 4.04
N PRO A 187 14.85 10.43 3.01
CA PRO A 187 13.91 9.73 2.13
C PRO A 187 14.54 8.47 1.50
N LEU A 188 13.77 7.40 1.37
CA LEU A 188 14.25 6.19 0.70
C LEU A 188 14.62 6.46 -0.77
N ILE A 189 13.84 7.31 -1.42
CA ILE A 189 14.08 7.85 -2.77
C ILE A 189 13.41 9.20 -2.88
N SER A 190 14.00 10.12 -3.66
CA SER A 190 13.49 11.46 -3.90
C SER A 190 13.79 11.92 -5.32
N GLY A 191 13.23 13.06 -5.72
CA GLY A 191 13.44 13.60 -7.07
C GLY A 191 12.64 12.86 -8.14
N MET A 192 11.62 12.13 -7.76
CA MET A 192 10.74 11.44 -8.69
C MET A 192 9.79 12.45 -9.35
N ARG A 193 9.49 12.23 -10.63
CA ARG A 193 8.64 13.14 -11.42
C ARG A 193 7.29 13.37 -10.75
N ASP A 194 6.62 12.30 -10.38
CA ASP A 194 5.30 12.31 -9.74
C ASP A 194 5.39 11.61 -8.39
N VAL A 195 4.37 11.77 -7.55
CA VAL A 195 4.25 11.01 -6.30
C VAL A 195 4.23 9.52 -6.65
N PRO A 196 5.18 8.71 -6.16
CA PRO A 196 5.14 7.26 -6.36
C PRO A 196 3.93 6.69 -5.63
N GLU A 197 3.27 5.70 -6.23
CA GLU A 197 2.08 5.07 -5.66
C GLU A 197 2.38 3.64 -5.22
N CYS A 198 1.76 3.20 -4.14
CA CYS A 198 1.76 1.81 -3.70
C CYS A 198 3.16 1.18 -3.61
N PRO A 199 4.12 1.79 -2.91
CA PRO A 199 5.48 1.27 -2.85
C PRO A 199 5.50 -0.12 -2.23
N ASP A 200 6.35 -0.99 -2.82
CA ASP A 200 6.68 -2.29 -2.27
C ASP A 200 8.20 -2.43 -2.17
N TYR A 201 8.70 -2.55 -0.95
CA TYR A 201 10.12 -2.65 -0.66
C TYR A 201 10.42 -4.00 -0.04
N PHE A 202 11.42 -4.71 -0.59
CA PHE A 202 11.82 -6.03 -0.12
C PHE A 202 13.25 -6.38 -0.50
N GLN A 203 13.82 -7.37 0.21
CA GLN A 203 15.07 -8.01 -0.15
C GLN A 203 14.80 -9.37 -0.81
N TRP A 204 15.46 -9.65 -1.93
CA TRP A 204 15.36 -10.92 -2.63
C TRP A 204 16.64 -11.23 -3.39
N ASN A 205 17.18 -12.44 -3.21
CA ASN A 205 18.39 -12.92 -3.86
C ASN A 205 19.59 -11.95 -3.77
N GLY A 206 19.78 -11.36 -2.57
CA GLY A 206 20.90 -10.45 -2.30
C GLY A 206 20.77 -9.05 -2.88
N TRP A 207 19.61 -8.69 -3.36
CA TRP A 207 19.23 -7.35 -3.81
C TRP A 207 18.08 -6.79 -2.99
N TYR A 208 18.09 -5.49 -2.79
CA TYR A 208 16.95 -4.72 -2.35
C TYR A 208 16.21 -4.20 -3.58
N TYR A 209 14.90 -4.34 -3.56
CA TYR A 209 14.01 -3.89 -4.62
C TYR A 209 13.03 -2.87 -4.06
N LEU A 210 12.76 -1.87 -4.85
CA LEU A 210 11.67 -0.93 -4.64
C LEU A 210 10.80 -0.97 -5.89
N VAL A 211 9.56 -1.39 -5.73
CA VAL A 211 8.53 -1.40 -6.78
C VAL A 211 7.53 -0.30 -6.47
N TYR A 212 7.08 0.43 -7.46
CA TYR A 212 6.13 1.54 -7.30
C TYR A 212 5.32 1.79 -8.57
N GLY A 213 4.12 2.34 -8.41
CA GLY A 213 3.28 2.82 -9.50
C GLY A 213 3.60 4.27 -9.85
N GLN A 214 3.54 4.62 -11.12
CA GLN A 214 3.64 5.99 -11.59
C GLN A 214 2.98 6.13 -12.95
N GLY A 215 1.99 7.01 -13.07
CA GLY A 215 1.31 7.25 -14.34
C GLY A 215 0.55 6.05 -14.90
N GLY A 216 0.13 5.12 -14.05
CA GLY A 216 -0.57 3.88 -14.43
C GLY A 216 0.34 2.68 -14.69
N ASP A 217 1.64 2.89 -14.82
CA ASP A 217 2.63 1.84 -15.00
C ASP A 217 3.25 1.43 -13.65
N THR A 218 3.76 0.22 -13.56
CA THR A 218 4.52 -0.26 -12.40
C THR A 218 5.99 -0.34 -12.75
N TYR A 219 6.82 0.35 -11.98
CA TYR A 219 8.27 0.42 -12.14
C TYR A 219 8.98 -0.30 -11.01
N TYR A 220 10.28 -0.57 -11.20
CA TYR A 220 11.13 -0.98 -10.11
C TYR A 220 12.54 -0.38 -10.25
N VAL A 221 13.18 -0.26 -9.10
CA VAL A 221 14.61 -0.01 -8.97
C VAL A 221 15.20 -1.03 -8.00
N LYS A 222 16.50 -1.26 -8.07
CA LYS A 222 17.19 -2.21 -7.19
C LYS A 222 18.49 -1.64 -6.66
N SER A 223 18.99 -2.20 -5.55
CA SER A 223 20.27 -1.84 -4.97
C SER A 223 20.90 -3.01 -4.22
N ARG A 224 22.21 -3.00 -4.08
CA ARG A 224 22.93 -3.91 -3.17
C ARG A 224 22.86 -3.44 -1.70
N ASN A 225 22.51 -2.20 -1.48
CA ASN A 225 22.39 -1.62 -0.15
C ASN A 225 20.92 -1.31 0.16
N PRO A 226 20.51 -1.33 1.44
CA PRO A 226 19.10 -1.15 1.82
C PRO A 226 18.50 0.21 1.43
N TYR A 227 19.29 1.24 1.33
CA TYR A 227 18.82 2.61 1.08
C TYR A 227 19.41 3.24 -0.19
N GLY A 228 19.82 2.40 -1.15
CA GLY A 228 20.45 2.85 -2.38
C GLY A 228 22.00 2.90 -2.29
N PRO A 229 22.70 3.45 -3.30
CA PRO A 229 22.10 4.09 -4.50
C PRO A 229 21.29 3.11 -5.34
N TRP A 230 20.26 3.63 -5.98
CA TRP A 230 19.33 2.82 -6.77
C TRP A 230 19.81 2.68 -8.23
N GLU A 231 19.77 1.44 -8.73
CA GLU A 231 20.00 1.11 -10.11
C GLU A 231 18.65 1.03 -10.84
N TYR A 232 18.54 1.75 -11.96
CA TYR A 232 17.37 1.73 -12.83
C TYR A 232 17.53 0.64 -13.89
N PRO A 233 16.50 -0.18 -14.17
CA PRO A 233 16.58 -1.17 -15.23
C PRO A 233 16.59 -0.50 -16.62
N GLU A 234 17.14 -1.22 -17.62
CA GLU A 234 17.09 -0.79 -19.02
C GLU A 234 15.63 -0.74 -19.53
N SER A 235 14.79 -1.68 -19.12
CA SER A 235 13.35 -1.66 -19.37
C SER A 235 12.67 -0.71 -18.41
N GLN A 236 11.89 0.21 -18.92
CA GLN A 236 11.32 1.28 -18.10
C GLN A 236 10.23 0.79 -17.15
N ALA A 237 9.36 -0.13 -17.56
CA ALA A 237 8.27 -0.62 -16.75
C ALA A 237 8.40 -2.12 -16.46
N LEU A 238 8.06 -2.52 -15.23
CA LEU A 238 7.89 -3.92 -14.85
C LEU A 238 6.57 -4.47 -15.42
N LEU A 239 5.51 -3.66 -15.29
CA LEU A 239 4.17 -3.93 -15.80
C LEU A 239 3.61 -2.65 -16.38
N GLU A 240 2.96 -2.76 -17.54
CA GLU A 240 2.27 -1.66 -18.19
C GLU A 240 0.86 -1.48 -17.63
N GLN A 241 0.14 -0.46 -18.09
CA GLN A 241 -1.16 0.04 -17.61
C GLN A 241 -2.27 -0.99 -17.35
N TRP A 242 -2.11 -2.21 -17.80
CA TRP A 242 -3.14 -3.26 -17.64
C TRP A 242 -3.20 -3.86 -16.24
N VAL A 243 -2.16 -3.66 -15.44
CA VAL A 243 -2.11 -4.10 -14.04
C VAL A 243 -1.66 -2.92 -13.20
N ASN A 244 -2.62 -2.29 -12.55
CA ASN A 244 -2.36 -1.07 -11.79
C ASN A 244 -1.76 -1.37 -10.42
N VAL A 245 -0.85 -0.50 -10.02
CA VAL A 245 -0.24 -0.39 -8.68
C VAL A 245 0.12 -1.73 -8.07
N ALA A 246 0.82 -2.56 -8.86
CA ALA A 246 1.17 -3.91 -8.48
C ALA A 246 2.14 -3.92 -7.29
N LYS A 247 1.87 -4.81 -6.35
CA LYS A 247 2.74 -5.14 -5.21
C LYS A 247 3.10 -6.60 -5.21
N THR A 248 4.08 -6.98 -4.42
CA THR A 248 4.58 -8.35 -4.41
C THR A 248 4.59 -8.95 -3.01
N ALA A 249 4.53 -10.26 -2.93
CA ALA A 249 4.86 -10.99 -1.72
C ALA A 249 5.71 -12.22 -2.06
N GLU A 250 6.50 -12.66 -1.11
CA GLU A 250 7.20 -13.93 -1.21
C GLU A 250 6.20 -15.10 -1.30
N PHE A 251 6.64 -16.21 -1.82
CA PHE A 251 5.90 -17.46 -1.84
C PHE A 251 6.87 -18.64 -1.80
N LYS A 252 6.33 -19.84 -1.69
CA LYS A 252 7.08 -21.11 -1.65
C LYS A 252 8.16 -21.16 -2.74
N ASP A 253 9.25 -21.87 -2.47
CA ASP A 253 10.34 -22.14 -3.42
C ASP A 253 11.05 -20.87 -3.90
N ASN A 254 11.23 -19.89 -3.01
CA ASN A 254 11.89 -18.62 -3.29
C ASN A 254 11.26 -17.84 -4.47
N ARG A 255 9.97 -18.02 -4.71
CA ARG A 255 9.21 -17.25 -5.70
C ARG A 255 8.68 -15.96 -5.11
N ARG A 256 8.43 -14.98 -5.96
CA ARG A 256 7.62 -13.80 -5.63
C ARG A 256 6.40 -13.75 -6.52
N ILE A 257 5.28 -13.43 -5.91
CA ILE A 257 3.99 -13.30 -6.59
C ILE A 257 3.67 -11.82 -6.70
N VAL A 258 3.31 -11.40 -7.89
CA VAL A 258 2.84 -10.04 -8.18
C VAL A 258 1.32 -10.06 -8.16
N ALA A 259 0.73 -9.11 -7.49
CA ALA A 259 -0.70 -8.87 -7.46
C ALA A 259 -1.01 -7.40 -7.73
N GLY A 260 -2.00 -7.15 -8.54
CA GLY A 260 -2.50 -5.82 -8.86
C GLY A 260 -3.93 -5.92 -9.37
N TRP A 261 -4.59 -4.81 -9.56
CA TRP A 261 -5.94 -4.79 -10.09
C TRP A 261 -5.93 -4.40 -11.57
N VAL A 262 -6.92 -4.91 -12.30
CA VAL A 262 -7.07 -4.71 -13.74
C VAL A 262 -8.29 -3.83 -13.97
N PRO A 263 -8.13 -2.60 -14.51
CA PRO A 263 -9.26 -1.76 -14.82
C PRO A 263 -10.14 -2.43 -15.89
N SER A 264 -11.41 -2.61 -15.58
CA SER A 264 -12.35 -3.21 -16.51
C SER A 264 -12.83 -2.17 -17.53
N LYS A 265 -12.75 -2.52 -18.82
CA LYS A 265 -13.43 -1.75 -19.89
C LYS A 265 -14.95 -1.99 -19.92
N ARG A 266 -15.46 -2.93 -19.14
CA ARG A 266 -16.90 -3.15 -19.02
C ARG A 266 -17.43 -2.19 -17.98
N GLU A 267 -18.44 -1.43 -18.33
CA GLU A 267 -19.16 -0.60 -17.38
C GLU A 267 -19.42 -1.41 -16.11
N ASN A 268 -18.90 -0.91 -14.99
CA ASN A 268 -19.19 -1.35 -13.64
C ASN A 268 -18.48 -2.60 -13.09
N LYS A 269 -17.28 -3.01 -13.53
CA LYS A 269 -16.54 -4.11 -12.85
C LYS A 269 -15.03 -4.05 -13.09
N ASP A 270 -14.27 -3.78 -12.06
CA ASP A 270 -12.83 -4.03 -12.03
C ASP A 270 -12.55 -5.44 -11.47
N CYS A 271 -11.41 -6.00 -11.82
CA CYS A 271 -11.02 -7.37 -11.46
C CYS A 271 -9.68 -7.39 -10.75
N LEU A 272 -9.50 -8.35 -9.88
CA LEU A 272 -8.21 -8.70 -9.26
C LEU A 272 -7.41 -9.65 -10.11
#